data_6d81676ae1584b4e8e006ec250893a13
#
_entry.id   6d81676ae1584b4e8e006ec250893a13
#
_cell.length_a   1.000
_cell.length_b   1.000
_cell.length_c   1.000
_cell.angle_alpha   90.00
_cell.angle_beta   90.00
_cell.angle_gamma   90.00
#
_symmetry.space_group_name_H-M   'P 1'
#
loop_
_entity.id
_entity.type
_entity.pdbx_description
1 polymer ?
#
loop_
_entity_poly.entity_id
_entity_poly.type
_entity_poly.pdbx_seq_one_letter_code
_entity_poly.pdbx_strand_id
1 'polypeptide(L)'
;EINEVPCITTDAPWQPYFFGRGGNPVEGFQSTYHFFWGLEDVIGVFLDLWGQSGAAKKVGGLFPNDADGNAWGDAKLGLPPALSGAGFDLTDPGRYQPLSDDFSNQIAAFRDAECEIVTGVMIPPDFATFWAQAAQQGFNPKVATIGKAILFPSVVESLGARGDGLTSEVWWSPNHPFNSSLTGDSAQDLVDGYTAATGRPWTQPIGFRHALFEVVADVVKRAEDLDNPEAITASIAATQLET
;
A
#
# COMPACT_ATOMS: atom_id res chain seq x y z
N GLU A 1 8.39 -0.60 -21.65
CA GLU A 1 9.26 0.46 -22.20
C GLU A 1 10.29 -0.09 -23.21
N ILE A 2 11.24 -0.92 -22.78
CA ILE A 2 12.35 -1.40 -23.64
C ILE A 2 11.86 -2.15 -24.88
N ASN A 3 10.78 -2.91 -24.76
CA ASN A 3 10.21 -3.72 -25.83
C ASN A 3 8.93 -3.10 -26.44
N GLU A 4 8.58 -1.89 -26.04
CA GLU A 4 7.38 -1.17 -26.50
C GLU A 4 6.07 -1.96 -26.31
N VAL A 5 6.06 -2.89 -25.37
CA VAL A 5 4.87 -3.68 -25.03
C VAL A 5 3.96 -2.88 -24.11
N PRO A 6 2.69 -2.65 -24.48
CA PRO A 6 1.73 -1.99 -23.62
C PRO A 6 1.55 -2.75 -22.31
N CYS A 7 1.63 -2.03 -21.20
CA CYS A 7 1.54 -2.61 -19.86
C CYS A 7 0.66 -1.77 -18.96
N ILE A 8 -0.26 -2.41 -18.23
CA ILE A 8 -1.09 -1.79 -17.19
C ILE A 8 -0.80 -2.49 -15.88
N THR A 9 -0.58 -1.73 -14.81
CA THR A 9 -0.26 -2.24 -13.48
C THR A 9 -1.06 -1.54 -12.39
N THR A 10 -1.16 -2.17 -11.23
CA THR A 10 -1.81 -1.67 -10.01
C THR A 10 -1.13 -2.24 -8.76
N ASP A 11 -1.73 -2.10 -7.57
CA ASP A 11 -1.33 -2.70 -6.29
C ASP A 11 -0.06 -2.11 -5.64
N ALA A 12 0.38 -0.93 -6.05
CA ALA A 12 1.47 -0.21 -5.39
C ALA A 12 1.22 1.30 -5.46
N PRO A 13 1.64 2.11 -4.49
CA PRO A 13 1.64 3.56 -4.65
C PRO A 13 2.42 3.97 -5.90
N TRP A 14 2.01 5.07 -6.54
CA TRP A 14 2.64 5.45 -7.80
C TRP A 14 4.14 5.80 -7.64
N GLN A 15 4.57 6.27 -6.47
CA GLN A 15 5.96 6.65 -6.23
C GLN A 15 6.94 5.45 -6.30
N PRO A 16 6.75 4.35 -5.53
CA PRO A 16 7.63 3.19 -5.67
C PRO A 16 7.53 2.55 -7.05
N TYR A 17 6.34 2.56 -7.67
CA TYR A 17 6.19 2.11 -9.05
C TYR A 17 7.05 2.94 -10.01
N PHE A 18 6.91 4.27 -9.99
CA PHE A 18 7.55 5.16 -10.93
C PHE A 18 9.06 5.27 -10.70
N PHE A 19 9.45 5.68 -9.48
CA PHE A 19 10.87 5.89 -9.16
C PHE A 19 11.63 4.58 -8.98
N GLY A 20 11.01 3.52 -8.46
CA GLY A 20 11.60 2.19 -8.34
C GLY A 20 11.93 1.57 -9.71
N ARG A 21 11.28 2.02 -10.78
CA ARG A 21 11.56 1.64 -12.18
C ARG A 21 12.45 2.64 -12.92
N GLY A 22 13.03 3.61 -12.22
CA GLY A 22 13.88 4.63 -12.83
C GLY A 22 13.12 5.67 -13.64
N GLY A 23 11.84 5.91 -13.33
CA GLY A 23 11.02 6.89 -14.03
C GLY A 23 11.60 8.31 -13.94
N ASN A 24 11.61 9.01 -15.08
CA ASN A 24 11.99 10.41 -15.19
C ASN A 24 10.72 11.27 -15.27
N PRO A 25 10.46 12.18 -14.32
CA PRO A 25 9.23 12.99 -14.31
C PRO A 25 9.03 13.90 -15.54
N VAL A 26 10.09 14.19 -16.29
CA VAL A 26 10.01 15.01 -17.52
C VAL A 26 9.57 14.17 -18.72
N GLU A 27 10.05 12.93 -18.79
CA GLU A 27 9.82 12.04 -19.94
C GLU A 27 8.61 11.12 -19.71
N GLY A 28 8.37 10.70 -18.46
CA GLY A 28 7.36 9.71 -18.13
C GLY A 28 7.69 8.31 -18.66
N PHE A 29 6.69 7.45 -18.66
CA PHE A 29 6.71 6.18 -19.38
C PHE A 29 5.82 6.29 -20.62
N GLN A 30 6.22 5.64 -21.72
CA GLN A 30 5.51 5.71 -22.98
C GLN A 30 4.49 4.57 -23.17
N SER A 31 4.86 3.35 -22.77
CA SER A 31 4.07 2.13 -22.98
C SER A 31 3.54 1.52 -21.69
N THR A 32 3.90 2.07 -20.54
CA THR A 32 3.55 1.51 -19.22
C THR A 32 2.69 2.49 -18.43
N TYR A 33 1.54 2.01 -18.00
CA TYR A 33 0.54 2.78 -17.25
C TYR A 33 0.28 2.14 -15.90
N HIS A 34 -0.08 2.97 -14.94
CA HIS A 34 -0.34 2.53 -13.58
C HIS A 34 -1.53 3.28 -13.00
N PHE A 35 -2.38 2.58 -12.28
CA PHE A 35 -3.43 3.21 -11.49
C PHE A 35 -3.44 2.65 -10.07
N PHE A 36 -3.27 3.52 -9.12
CA PHE A 36 -3.36 3.30 -7.69
C PHE A 36 -3.24 4.64 -6.97
N TRP A 37 -3.56 4.70 -5.68
CA TRP A 37 -3.35 5.90 -4.89
C TRP A 37 -1.85 6.20 -4.68
N GLY A 38 -1.54 7.42 -4.29
CA GLY A 38 -0.18 7.86 -3.96
C GLY A 38 0.14 7.79 -2.47
N LEU A 39 1.42 7.96 -2.14
CA LEU A 39 1.84 8.08 -0.74
C LEU A 39 1.22 9.29 -0.05
N GLU A 40 0.98 10.38 -0.79
CA GLU A 40 0.31 11.58 -0.30
C GLU A 40 -1.09 11.29 0.27
N ASP A 41 -1.84 10.38 -0.38
CA ASP A 41 -3.19 10.01 0.03
C ASP A 41 -3.15 9.23 1.35
N VAL A 42 -2.35 8.17 1.40
CA VAL A 42 -2.27 7.30 2.59
C VAL A 42 -1.62 8.01 3.77
N ILE A 43 -0.59 8.82 3.53
CA ILE A 43 0.06 9.61 4.59
C ILE A 43 -0.93 10.62 5.17
N GLY A 44 -1.74 11.28 4.34
CA GLY A 44 -2.78 12.19 4.80
C GLY A 44 -3.77 11.51 5.75
N VAL A 45 -4.26 10.33 5.38
CA VAL A 45 -5.17 9.54 6.23
C VAL A 45 -4.50 9.10 7.53
N PHE A 46 -3.23 8.71 7.51
CA PHE A 46 -2.49 8.32 8.72
C PHE A 46 -2.31 9.51 9.67
N LEU A 47 -1.96 10.67 9.15
CA LEU A 47 -1.83 11.90 9.95
C LEU A 47 -3.15 12.31 10.63
N ASP A 48 -4.26 12.20 9.91
CA ASP A 48 -5.59 12.47 10.46
C ASP A 48 -5.94 11.50 11.61
N LEU A 49 -5.69 10.21 11.41
CA LEU A 49 -5.90 9.19 12.43
C LEU A 49 -5.06 9.47 13.68
N TRP A 50 -3.78 9.78 13.52
CA TRP A 50 -2.88 10.06 14.64
C TRP A 50 -3.24 11.34 15.36
N GLY A 51 -3.70 12.36 14.62
CA GLY A 51 -4.20 13.59 15.20
C GLY A 51 -5.39 13.40 16.15
N GLN A 52 -6.20 12.38 15.91
CA GLN A 52 -7.37 12.02 16.72
C GLN A 52 -7.04 11.05 17.87
N SER A 53 -5.90 10.36 17.83
CA SER A 53 -5.57 9.30 18.79
C SER A 53 -5.19 9.78 20.18
N GLY A 54 -4.80 11.06 20.34
CA GLY A 54 -4.23 11.61 21.59
C GLY A 54 -2.84 11.06 21.93
N ALA A 55 -2.17 10.37 21.02
CA ALA A 55 -0.79 9.95 21.19
C ALA A 55 0.19 11.14 21.07
N ALA A 56 1.32 11.04 21.76
CA ALA A 56 2.42 12.00 21.57
C ALA A 56 2.92 11.93 20.11
N LYS A 57 3.32 13.08 19.58
CA LYS A 57 3.77 13.21 18.18
C LYS A 57 5.19 12.66 17.96
N LYS A 58 5.49 11.51 18.56
CA LYS A 58 6.77 10.79 18.44
C LYS A 58 6.53 9.47 17.71
N VAL A 59 7.10 9.34 16.51
CA VAL A 59 6.81 8.28 15.54
C VAL A 59 8.04 7.44 15.27
N GLY A 60 7.94 6.13 15.42
CA GLY A 60 8.94 5.17 14.96
C GLY A 60 8.63 4.69 13.54
N GLY A 61 9.59 4.83 12.64
CA GLY A 61 9.46 4.46 11.24
C GLY A 61 10.12 3.12 10.90
N LEU A 62 9.40 2.24 10.20
CA LEU A 62 9.84 0.92 9.76
C LEU A 62 9.82 0.86 8.22
N PHE A 63 11.01 0.94 7.62
CA PHE A 63 11.16 0.99 6.17
C PHE A 63 12.09 -0.11 5.68
N PRO A 64 11.61 -1.09 4.89
CA PRO A 64 12.46 -2.11 4.29
C PRO A 64 13.41 -1.53 3.23
N ASN A 65 14.50 -2.24 2.97
CA ASN A 65 15.42 -1.92 1.88
C ASN A 65 14.90 -2.48 0.55
N ASP A 66 13.78 -1.95 0.10
CA ASP A 66 13.13 -2.24 -1.18
C ASP A 66 12.51 -0.96 -1.77
N ALA A 67 11.83 -1.07 -2.92
CA ALA A 67 11.23 0.08 -3.58
C ALA A 67 10.18 0.76 -2.71
N ASP A 68 9.34 0.00 -2.00
CA ASP A 68 8.31 0.54 -1.11
C ASP A 68 8.93 1.29 0.08
N GLY A 69 9.82 0.64 0.83
CA GLY A 69 10.46 1.24 1.99
C GLY A 69 11.31 2.46 1.65
N ASN A 70 11.98 2.42 0.50
CA ASN A 70 12.74 3.57 0.02
C ASN A 70 11.84 4.75 -0.34
N ALA A 71 10.66 4.51 -0.95
CA ALA A 71 9.70 5.56 -1.25
C ALA A 71 9.02 6.11 0.01
N TRP A 72 8.60 5.24 0.93
CA TRP A 72 7.97 5.65 2.19
C TRP A 72 8.90 6.45 3.09
N GLY A 73 10.18 6.08 3.16
CA GLY A 73 11.20 6.78 3.94
C GLY A 73 11.97 7.85 3.15
N ASP A 74 11.51 8.24 1.96
CA ASP A 74 12.16 9.27 1.15
C ASP A 74 12.07 10.64 1.81
N ALA A 75 13.21 11.34 1.88
CA ALA A 75 13.32 12.62 2.57
C ALA A 75 12.60 13.80 1.87
N LYS A 76 12.09 13.59 0.65
CA LYS A 76 11.42 14.63 -0.14
C LYS A 76 9.94 14.33 -0.42
N LEU A 77 9.61 13.07 -0.65
CA LEU A 77 8.29 12.65 -1.13
C LEU A 77 7.60 11.62 -0.20
N GLY A 78 8.31 11.11 0.81
CA GLY A 78 7.79 10.11 1.74
C GLY A 78 7.21 10.68 3.04
N LEU A 79 7.20 9.86 4.07
CA LEU A 79 6.74 10.21 5.41
C LEU A 79 7.55 11.35 6.07
N PRO A 80 8.91 11.41 5.98
CA PRO A 80 9.68 12.38 6.75
C PRO A 80 9.25 13.83 6.56
N PRO A 81 9.09 14.39 5.34
CA PRO A 81 8.66 15.78 5.18
C PRO A 81 7.22 16.01 5.62
N ALA A 82 6.32 15.05 5.41
CA ALA A 82 4.92 15.15 5.80
C ALA A 82 4.77 15.18 7.34
N LEU A 83 5.49 14.31 8.05
CA LEU A 83 5.53 14.29 9.50
C LEU A 83 6.06 15.61 10.07
N SER A 84 7.20 16.06 9.57
CA SER A 84 7.79 17.34 9.98
C SER A 84 6.83 18.51 9.78
N GLY A 85 6.15 18.56 8.63
CA GLY A 85 5.14 19.58 8.31
C GLY A 85 3.94 19.56 9.25
N ALA A 86 3.56 18.39 9.76
CA ALA A 86 2.46 18.20 10.72
C ALA A 86 2.91 18.27 12.20
N GLY A 87 4.21 18.51 12.45
CA GLY A 87 4.80 18.63 13.77
C GLY A 87 4.98 17.32 14.53
N PHE A 88 5.18 16.22 13.76
CA PHE A 88 5.57 14.92 14.31
C PHE A 88 7.09 14.72 14.21
N ASP A 89 7.67 14.12 15.25
CA ASP A 89 9.08 13.75 15.30
C ASP A 89 9.25 12.30 14.84
N LEU A 90 9.97 12.09 13.74
CA LEU A 90 10.25 10.76 13.20
C LEU A 90 11.60 10.23 13.71
N THR A 91 11.58 9.06 14.34
CA THR A 91 12.75 8.23 14.59
C THR A 91 12.86 7.19 13.46
N ASP A 92 13.82 7.37 12.56
CA ASP A 92 14.15 6.46 11.46
C ASP A 92 15.50 5.79 11.71
N PRO A 93 15.56 4.53 12.18
CA PRO A 93 16.81 3.79 12.39
C PRO A 93 17.50 3.34 11.11
N GLY A 94 16.98 3.71 9.95
CA GLY A 94 17.45 3.29 8.64
C GLY A 94 16.71 2.08 8.09
N ARG A 95 17.14 1.63 6.91
CA ARG A 95 16.48 0.55 6.17
C ARG A 95 16.85 -0.81 6.74
N TYR A 96 15.83 -1.63 7.02
CA TYR A 96 16.03 -3.05 7.37
C TYR A 96 15.96 -3.94 6.13
N GLN A 97 16.57 -5.12 6.18
CA GLN A 97 16.46 -6.08 5.07
C GLN A 97 15.12 -6.83 5.14
N PRO A 98 14.38 -6.96 4.04
CA PRO A 98 13.18 -7.80 3.99
C PRO A 98 13.45 -9.22 4.47
N LEU A 99 12.46 -9.83 5.13
CA LEU A 99 12.56 -11.13 5.78
C LEU A 99 13.56 -11.16 6.95
N SER A 100 13.70 -10.03 7.65
CA SER A 100 14.52 -9.97 8.87
C SER A 100 13.89 -10.76 10.01
N ASP A 101 14.72 -11.47 10.74
CA ASP A 101 14.38 -12.18 11.97
C ASP A 101 14.71 -11.40 13.25
N ASP A 102 15.32 -10.21 13.13
CA ASP A 102 15.71 -9.35 14.25
C ASP A 102 15.39 -7.87 14.00
N PHE A 103 14.56 -7.29 14.87
CA PHE A 103 14.20 -5.87 14.90
C PHE A 103 14.63 -5.17 16.20
N SER A 104 15.56 -5.78 16.95
CA SER A 104 15.99 -5.26 18.27
C SER A 104 16.55 -3.84 18.20
N ASN A 105 17.26 -3.50 17.12
CA ASN A 105 17.80 -2.15 16.93
C ASN A 105 16.70 -1.11 16.73
N GLN A 106 15.69 -1.41 15.93
CA GLN A 106 14.55 -0.53 15.70
C GLN A 106 13.74 -0.33 16.99
N ILE A 107 13.47 -1.43 17.70
CA ILE A 107 12.73 -1.40 18.96
C ILE A 107 13.47 -0.59 20.02
N ALA A 108 14.80 -0.77 20.15
CA ALA A 108 15.62 0.02 21.07
C ALA A 108 15.56 1.51 20.75
N ALA A 109 15.72 1.88 19.48
CA ALA A 109 15.66 3.28 19.05
C ALA A 109 14.29 3.91 19.33
N PHE A 110 13.19 3.17 19.10
CA PHE A 110 11.84 3.66 19.36
C PHE A 110 11.56 3.85 20.85
N ARG A 111 12.07 2.95 21.69
CA ARG A 111 11.97 3.07 23.16
C ARG A 111 12.77 4.27 23.68
N ASP A 112 14.00 4.43 23.21
CA ASP A 112 14.89 5.52 23.64
C ASP A 112 14.34 6.90 23.22
N ALA A 113 13.65 6.97 22.08
CA ALA A 113 12.97 8.16 21.60
C ALA A 113 11.57 8.33 22.21
N GLU A 114 11.11 7.37 23.03
CA GLU A 114 9.75 7.37 23.61
C GLU A 114 8.65 7.45 22.55
N CYS A 115 8.79 6.70 21.44
CA CYS A 115 7.79 6.68 20.38
C CYS A 115 6.46 6.10 20.89
N GLU A 116 5.38 6.85 20.71
CA GLU A 116 4.01 6.40 21.01
C GLU A 116 3.25 5.95 19.77
N ILE A 117 3.78 6.25 18.59
CA ILE A 117 3.24 5.82 17.28
C ILE A 117 4.31 5.01 16.58
N VAL A 118 3.91 3.91 15.94
CA VAL A 118 4.74 3.16 15.02
C VAL A 118 4.08 3.09 13.66
N THR A 119 4.84 3.35 12.61
CA THR A 119 4.37 3.32 11.23
C THR A 119 5.43 2.80 10.27
N GLY A 120 5.05 2.66 9.03
CA GLY A 120 5.92 2.24 7.94
C GLY A 120 5.20 1.34 6.95
N VAL A 121 5.96 0.62 6.15
CA VAL A 121 5.45 -0.39 5.23
C VAL A 121 6.20 -1.70 5.46
N MET A 122 5.47 -2.78 5.68
CA MET A 122 6.06 -4.09 5.98
C MET A 122 5.30 -5.21 5.30
N ILE A 123 6.00 -6.24 4.88
CA ILE A 123 5.34 -7.50 4.52
C ILE A 123 4.83 -8.21 5.79
N PRO A 124 3.77 -9.03 5.71
CA PRO A 124 3.19 -9.69 6.87
C PRO A 124 4.17 -10.46 7.78
N PRO A 125 5.13 -11.27 7.27
CA PRO A 125 6.06 -11.99 8.14
C PRO A 125 7.00 -11.06 8.92
N ASP A 126 7.48 -9.98 8.31
CA ASP A 126 8.35 -9.00 8.97
C ASP A 126 7.60 -8.28 10.10
N PHE A 127 6.35 -7.88 9.83
CA PHE A 127 5.52 -7.26 10.85
C PHE A 127 5.21 -8.21 12.01
N ALA A 128 4.90 -9.47 11.74
CA ALA A 128 4.65 -10.46 12.78
C ALA A 128 5.88 -10.65 13.69
N THR A 129 7.07 -10.71 13.11
CA THR A 129 8.35 -10.79 13.84
C THR A 129 8.60 -9.53 14.67
N PHE A 130 8.52 -8.35 14.06
CA PHE A 130 8.66 -7.07 14.76
C PHE A 130 7.68 -6.95 15.94
N TRP A 131 6.40 -7.23 15.70
CA TRP A 131 5.35 -7.08 16.70
C TRP A 131 5.50 -8.04 17.88
N ALA A 132 5.96 -9.26 17.62
CA ALA A 132 6.29 -10.22 18.67
C ALA A 132 7.49 -9.75 19.52
N GLN A 133 8.57 -9.28 18.87
CA GLN A 133 9.77 -8.78 19.55
C GLN A 133 9.50 -7.48 20.32
N ALA A 134 8.67 -6.59 19.79
CA ALA A 134 8.24 -5.37 20.46
C ALA A 134 7.57 -5.70 21.82
N ALA A 135 6.62 -6.64 21.81
CA ALA A 135 5.96 -7.10 23.02
C ALA A 135 6.94 -7.75 24.02
N GLN A 136 7.85 -8.60 23.54
CA GLN A 136 8.86 -9.27 24.38
C GLN A 136 9.81 -8.25 25.03
N GLN A 137 10.15 -7.18 24.33
CA GLN A 137 11.04 -6.13 24.83
C GLN A 137 10.32 -5.01 25.57
N GLY A 138 9.01 -5.15 25.80
CA GLY A 138 8.19 -4.18 26.54
C GLY A 138 7.97 -2.86 25.81
N PHE A 139 8.05 -2.87 24.48
CA PHE A 139 7.67 -1.73 23.64
C PHE A 139 6.21 -1.87 23.22
N ASN A 140 5.35 -0.99 23.73
CA ASN A 140 3.92 -1.00 23.48
C ASN A 140 3.48 0.41 23.02
N PRO A 141 3.55 0.73 21.72
CA PRO A 141 3.09 2.01 21.21
C PRO A 141 1.57 2.14 21.40
N LYS A 142 1.07 3.38 21.56
CA LYS A 142 -0.37 3.64 21.66
C LYS A 142 -1.09 3.44 20.32
N VAL A 143 -0.37 3.69 19.23
CA VAL A 143 -0.87 3.56 17.85
C VAL A 143 0.14 2.80 17.01
N ALA A 144 -0.34 1.80 16.29
CA ALA A 144 0.45 1.11 15.27
C ALA A 144 -0.35 1.12 13.96
N THR A 145 0.18 1.85 12.97
CA THR A 145 -0.43 2.00 11.64
C THR A 145 0.58 1.57 10.61
N ILE A 146 0.47 0.34 10.12
CA ILE A 146 1.48 -0.26 9.25
C ILE A 146 0.87 -0.59 7.90
N GLY A 147 1.38 0.05 6.86
CA GLY A 147 1.00 -0.23 5.49
C GLY A 147 1.33 -1.66 5.08
N LYS A 148 0.46 -2.28 4.28
CA LYS A 148 0.64 -3.61 3.66
C LYS A 148 0.57 -4.80 4.62
N ALA A 149 0.93 -4.63 5.89
CA ALA A 149 1.13 -5.74 6.83
C ALA A 149 -0.13 -6.54 7.15
N ILE A 150 -1.28 -5.88 7.27
CA ILE A 150 -2.54 -6.48 7.75
C ILE A 150 -3.69 -6.39 6.74
N LEU A 151 -3.37 -6.40 5.45
CA LEU A 151 -4.37 -6.39 4.37
C LEU A 151 -5.13 -7.72 4.21
N PHE A 152 -4.66 -8.77 4.87
CA PHE A 152 -5.22 -10.12 4.75
C PHE A 152 -5.83 -10.57 6.07
N PRO A 153 -7.10 -11.02 6.10
CA PRO A 153 -7.77 -11.48 7.31
C PRO A 153 -6.96 -12.54 8.09
N SER A 154 -6.33 -13.48 7.39
CA SER A 154 -5.52 -14.53 8.00
C SER A 154 -4.33 -13.99 8.80
N VAL A 155 -3.78 -12.85 8.43
CA VAL A 155 -2.69 -12.22 9.18
C VAL A 155 -3.23 -11.67 10.51
N VAL A 156 -4.35 -10.95 10.47
CA VAL A 156 -4.98 -10.41 11.68
C VAL A 156 -5.38 -11.53 12.63
N GLU A 157 -5.98 -12.61 12.10
CA GLU A 157 -6.34 -13.80 12.88
C GLU A 157 -5.11 -14.44 13.55
N SER A 158 -3.98 -14.53 12.85
CA SER A 158 -2.74 -15.11 13.38
C SER A 158 -2.13 -14.30 14.53
N LEU A 159 -2.40 -13.02 14.61
CA LEU A 159 -1.96 -12.15 15.71
C LEU A 159 -2.80 -12.33 16.97
N GLY A 160 -4.03 -12.88 16.85
CA GLY A 160 -4.96 -13.04 17.97
C GLY A 160 -5.20 -11.72 18.69
N ALA A 161 -5.23 -11.73 20.04
CA ALA A 161 -5.42 -10.53 20.85
C ALA A 161 -4.35 -9.44 20.64
N ARG A 162 -3.19 -9.77 20.09
CA ARG A 162 -2.15 -8.79 19.75
C ARG A 162 -2.46 -7.98 18.49
N GLY A 163 -3.43 -8.41 17.71
CA GLY A 163 -3.94 -7.68 16.54
C GLY A 163 -4.98 -6.60 16.90
N ASP A 164 -5.45 -6.56 18.14
CA ASP A 164 -6.41 -5.58 18.57
C ASP A 164 -5.81 -4.16 18.58
N GLY A 165 -6.54 -3.20 18.02
CA GLY A 165 -6.08 -1.81 17.93
C GLY A 165 -5.06 -1.51 16.81
N LEU A 166 -4.65 -2.49 16.01
CA LEU A 166 -3.83 -2.24 14.82
C LEU A 166 -4.65 -1.54 13.73
N THR A 167 -3.99 -0.67 12.99
CA THR A 167 -4.59 0.07 11.89
C THR A 167 -3.74 -0.05 10.61
N SER A 168 -4.36 0.09 9.46
CA SER A 168 -3.72 0.07 8.15
C SER A 168 -4.53 0.89 7.15
N GLU A 169 -3.99 1.09 5.97
CA GLU A 169 -4.76 1.60 4.84
C GLU A 169 -5.83 0.60 4.40
N VAL A 170 -6.88 1.10 3.79
CA VAL A 170 -7.91 0.29 3.13
C VAL A 170 -7.84 0.52 1.62
N TRP A 171 -7.47 -0.51 0.88
CA TRP A 171 -7.41 -0.47 -0.58
C TRP A 171 -8.80 -0.61 -1.19
N TRP A 172 -9.58 -1.55 -0.70
CA TRP A 172 -10.90 -1.89 -1.16
C TRP A 172 -11.65 -2.69 -0.10
N SER A 173 -12.98 -2.61 -0.11
CA SER A 173 -13.84 -3.36 0.82
C SER A 173 -15.20 -3.67 0.17
N PRO A 174 -15.99 -4.59 0.75
CA PRO A 174 -17.36 -4.87 0.30
C PRO A 174 -18.29 -3.65 0.28
N ASN A 175 -17.95 -2.61 1.05
CA ASN A 175 -18.71 -1.36 1.13
C ASN A 175 -18.24 -0.29 0.14
N HIS A 176 -17.37 -0.65 -0.80
CA HIS A 176 -16.91 0.27 -1.84
C HIS A 176 -18.11 0.73 -2.69
N PRO A 177 -18.28 2.02 -2.97
CA PRO A 177 -19.53 2.57 -3.52
C PRO A 177 -19.70 2.38 -5.03
N PHE A 178 -18.69 1.89 -5.73
CA PHE A 178 -18.72 1.70 -7.18
C PHE A 178 -19.16 0.29 -7.54
N ASN A 179 -19.60 0.12 -8.78
CA ASN A 179 -20.05 -1.15 -9.34
C ASN A 179 -19.17 -1.54 -10.54
N SER A 180 -19.08 -2.85 -10.80
CA SER A 180 -18.38 -3.37 -11.97
C SER A 180 -18.86 -2.72 -13.27
N SER A 181 -17.96 -2.19 -14.04
CA SER A 181 -18.22 -1.61 -15.37
C SER A 181 -18.62 -2.67 -16.41
N LEU A 182 -18.35 -3.94 -16.16
CA LEU A 182 -18.64 -5.05 -17.06
C LEU A 182 -19.97 -5.74 -16.74
N THR A 183 -20.27 -5.95 -15.46
CA THR A 183 -21.44 -6.75 -15.04
C THR A 183 -22.49 -5.93 -14.30
N GLY A 184 -22.14 -4.76 -13.78
CA GLY A 184 -22.99 -3.95 -12.89
C GLY A 184 -23.05 -4.46 -11.46
N ASP A 185 -22.31 -5.51 -11.13
CA ASP A 185 -22.27 -6.10 -9.78
C ASP A 185 -21.62 -5.14 -8.79
N SER A 186 -22.10 -5.15 -7.55
CA SER A 186 -21.53 -4.38 -6.44
C SER A 186 -20.24 -5.02 -5.91
N ALA A 187 -19.52 -4.27 -5.09
CA ALA A 187 -18.35 -4.79 -4.37
C ALA A 187 -18.71 -6.00 -3.46
N GLN A 188 -19.94 -6.01 -2.87
CA GLN A 188 -20.43 -7.14 -2.08
C GLN A 188 -20.67 -8.38 -2.96
N ASP A 189 -21.22 -8.22 -4.16
CA ASP A 189 -21.42 -9.34 -5.09
C ASP A 189 -20.08 -9.98 -5.50
N LEU A 190 -19.02 -9.17 -5.69
CA LEU A 190 -17.67 -9.67 -5.95
C LEU A 190 -17.13 -10.51 -4.77
N VAL A 191 -17.35 -10.06 -3.53
CA VAL A 191 -16.98 -10.80 -2.31
C VAL A 191 -17.70 -12.13 -2.24
N ASP A 192 -19.00 -12.12 -2.45
CA ASP A 192 -19.86 -13.31 -2.35
C ASP A 192 -19.49 -14.34 -3.43
N GLY A 193 -19.28 -13.86 -4.65
CA GLY A 193 -18.84 -14.70 -5.78
C GLY A 193 -17.46 -15.30 -5.56
N TYR A 194 -16.50 -14.51 -5.08
CA TYR A 194 -15.17 -14.99 -4.75
C TYR A 194 -15.21 -16.05 -3.64
N THR A 195 -15.94 -15.78 -2.57
CA THR A 195 -16.05 -16.70 -1.42
C THR A 195 -16.74 -18.01 -1.84
N ALA A 196 -17.82 -17.92 -2.63
CA ALA A 196 -18.52 -19.10 -3.13
C ALA A 196 -17.62 -19.96 -4.04
N ALA A 197 -16.81 -19.32 -4.90
CA ALA A 197 -15.96 -20.03 -5.85
C ALA A 197 -14.70 -20.65 -5.20
N THR A 198 -14.17 -20.02 -4.15
CA THR A 198 -12.85 -20.40 -3.59
C THR A 198 -12.91 -21.02 -2.20
N GLY A 199 -13.97 -20.80 -1.44
CA GLY A 199 -14.08 -21.13 -0.02
C GLY A 199 -13.18 -20.28 0.88
N ARG A 200 -12.63 -19.17 0.36
CA ARG A 200 -11.68 -18.30 1.09
C ARG A 200 -12.32 -16.94 1.37
N PRO A 201 -11.95 -16.28 2.48
CA PRO A 201 -12.35 -14.92 2.73
C PRO A 201 -11.77 -13.99 1.65
N TRP A 202 -12.47 -12.90 1.38
CA TRP A 202 -11.99 -11.84 0.51
C TRP A 202 -10.73 -11.16 1.06
N THR A 203 -9.97 -10.50 0.20
CA THR A 203 -8.81 -9.70 0.55
C THR A 203 -8.87 -8.36 -0.17
N GLN A 204 -8.27 -7.33 0.40
CA GLN A 204 -8.31 -5.97 -0.18
C GLN A 204 -7.77 -5.89 -1.62
N PRO A 205 -6.71 -6.59 -2.04
CA PRO A 205 -6.24 -6.56 -3.42
C PRO A 205 -7.24 -7.08 -4.48
N ILE A 206 -8.28 -7.80 -4.08
CA ILE A 206 -9.26 -8.38 -5.04
C ILE A 206 -9.94 -7.28 -5.87
N GLY A 207 -10.36 -6.17 -5.24
CA GLY A 207 -11.03 -5.08 -5.95
C GLY A 207 -10.16 -4.46 -7.03
N PHE A 208 -8.94 -4.07 -6.69
CA PHE A 208 -8.01 -3.49 -7.66
C PHE A 208 -7.63 -4.45 -8.79
N ARG A 209 -7.48 -5.74 -8.48
CA ARG A 209 -7.20 -6.75 -9.51
C ARG A 209 -8.39 -7.00 -10.42
N HIS A 210 -9.61 -6.98 -9.88
CA HIS A 210 -10.82 -7.03 -10.68
C HIS A 210 -10.89 -5.81 -11.61
N ALA A 211 -10.70 -4.61 -11.07
CA ALA A 211 -10.65 -3.37 -11.84
C ALA A 211 -9.57 -3.40 -12.95
N LEU A 212 -8.41 -4.02 -12.69
CA LEU A 212 -7.37 -4.18 -13.71
C LEU A 212 -7.87 -4.95 -14.93
N PHE A 213 -8.62 -6.04 -14.74
CA PHE A 213 -9.21 -6.78 -15.86
C PHE A 213 -10.32 -6.00 -16.55
N GLU A 214 -11.08 -5.18 -15.84
CA GLU A 214 -12.08 -4.30 -16.43
C GLU A 214 -11.45 -3.22 -17.31
N VAL A 215 -10.35 -2.60 -16.84
CA VAL A 215 -9.57 -1.66 -17.64
C VAL A 215 -9.03 -2.34 -18.89
N VAL A 216 -8.49 -3.56 -18.78
CA VAL A 216 -8.02 -4.32 -19.95
C VAL A 216 -9.17 -4.60 -20.92
N ALA A 217 -10.33 -5.01 -20.42
CA ALA A 217 -11.50 -5.28 -21.27
C ALA A 217 -12.00 -4.01 -22.00
N ASP A 218 -12.00 -2.86 -21.33
CA ASP A 218 -12.34 -1.57 -21.92
C ASP A 218 -11.32 -1.15 -22.98
N VAL A 219 -10.04 -1.27 -22.70
CA VAL A 219 -8.95 -0.96 -23.63
C VAL A 219 -9.04 -1.79 -24.89
N VAL A 220 -9.23 -3.12 -24.75
CA VAL A 220 -9.32 -4.05 -25.89
C VAL A 220 -10.55 -3.76 -26.75
N LYS A 221 -11.69 -3.36 -26.14
CA LYS A 221 -12.90 -2.98 -26.88
C LYS A 221 -12.74 -1.68 -27.69
N ARG A 222 -11.92 -0.75 -27.23
CA ARG A 222 -11.71 0.56 -27.85
C ARG A 222 -10.51 0.62 -28.79
N ALA A 223 -9.54 -0.27 -28.65
CA ALA A 223 -8.34 -0.27 -29.49
C ALA A 223 -8.73 -0.51 -30.96
N GLU A 224 -8.21 0.34 -31.86
CA GLU A 224 -8.49 0.27 -33.30
C GLU A 224 -7.84 -0.97 -33.94
N ASP A 225 -6.70 -1.40 -33.43
CA ASP A 225 -5.94 -2.54 -33.91
C ASP A 225 -5.24 -3.24 -32.73
N LEU A 226 -5.60 -4.49 -32.48
CA LEU A 226 -5.04 -5.29 -31.37
C LEU A 226 -3.67 -5.89 -31.68
N ASP A 227 -3.26 -5.91 -32.94
CA ASP A 227 -1.93 -6.35 -33.37
C ASP A 227 -0.91 -5.19 -33.37
N ASN A 228 -1.39 -3.94 -33.16
CA ASN A 228 -0.55 -2.76 -33.13
C ASN A 228 -0.37 -2.24 -31.68
N PRO A 229 0.84 -2.34 -31.09
CA PRO A 229 1.12 -1.84 -29.73
C PRO A 229 0.84 -0.36 -29.54
N GLU A 230 1.04 0.48 -30.56
CA GLU A 230 0.77 1.92 -30.49
C GLU A 230 -0.73 2.20 -30.37
N ALA A 231 -1.58 1.46 -31.11
CA ALA A 231 -3.03 1.59 -31.02
C ALA A 231 -3.55 1.15 -29.63
N ILE A 232 -2.98 0.10 -29.05
CA ILE A 232 -3.31 -0.34 -27.69
C ILE A 232 -2.86 0.72 -26.68
N THR A 233 -1.64 1.25 -26.79
CA THR A 233 -1.09 2.30 -25.92
C THR A 233 -1.97 3.56 -25.96
N ALA A 234 -2.39 3.98 -27.14
CA ALA A 234 -3.31 5.12 -27.30
C ALA A 234 -4.67 4.85 -26.63
N SER A 235 -5.19 3.63 -26.74
CA SER A 235 -6.42 3.23 -26.07
C SER A 235 -6.29 3.26 -24.54
N ILE A 236 -5.14 2.83 -23.99
CA ILE A 236 -4.86 2.93 -22.54
C ILE A 236 -4.82 4.38 -22.11
N ALA A 237 -4.09 5.23 -22.82
CA ALA A 237 -3.97 6.66 -22.49
C ALA A 237 -5.32 7.40 -22.50
N ALA A 238 -6.27 6.94 -23.32
CA ALA A 238 -7.60 7.51 -23.45
C ALA A 238 -8.63 6.91 -22.48
N THR A 239 -8.22 6.05 -21.54
CA THR A 239 -9.15 5.38 -20.59
C THR A 239 -9.81 6.40 -19.66
N GLN A 240 -11.14 6.34 -19.61
CA GLN A 240 -12.01 7.06 -18.67
C GLN A 240 -13.05 6.06 -18.16
N LEU A 241 -12.72 5.34 -17.13
CA LEU A 241 -13.52 4.25 -16.60
C LEU A 241 -13.76 4.45 -15.11
N GLU A 242 -15.00 4.25 -14.70
CA GLU A 242 -15.40 4.10 -13.29
C GLU A 242 -15.84 2.65 -13.05
N THR A 243 -15.24 2.03 -12.05
CA THR A 243 -15.50 0.65 -11.69
C THR A 243 -15.20 0.37 -10.20
#